data_8d72cbe823953390e3b604fefb02bf54
#
_entry.id   8d72cbe823953390e3b604fefb02bf54
#
_cell.length_a   1.000
_cell.length_b   1.000
_cell.length_c   1.000
_cell.angle_alpha   90.00
_cell.angle_beta   90.00
_cell.angle_gamma   90.00
#
_symmetry.space_group_name_H-M   'P 1'
#
loop_
_entity.id
_entity.type
_entity.pdbx_description
1 polymer ?
#
loop_
_entity_poly.entity_id
_entity_poly.type
_entity_poly.pdbx_seq_one_letter_code
_entity_poly.pdbx_strand_id
1 'polypeptide(L)'
;SMLSLSSRPGSDARPQRHWKNASAKEAAGLIRPGATVAVGWLGDSLATALADAFALNTQPNGLTIVYGATLGDGRNHGLNLLAHEGLVRRVVGGQWHPVFGLQALAAANRIEAYSFPVGVIRRLFRDIAEGMPGHLSRSGLGTFTDPRNGGGRLNPRTWEQLVRLVRPAGNDVLLFQGFPIDAALIGVAFMEGTAAITMTRDSMAIARAARKCGGIVIAQMNRIGTLDRLPSEQVVVPDSLIDILVAADPRDRAWETFSPARAAWKRQPRRLTH
;
A
#
# COMPACT_ATOMS: atom_id res chain seq x y z
N SER A 1 29.25 44.89 41.38
CA SER A 1 28.06 44.10 41.05
C SER A 1 28.34 43.23 39.85
N MET A 2 28.61 41.94 40.08
CA MET A 2 28.76 40.93 39.04
C MET A 2 27.38 40.33 38.73
N LEU A 3 26.94 40.48 37.49
CA LEU A 3 25.77 39.81 36.96
C LEU A 3 26.17 38.40 36.53
N SER A 4 25.68 37.42 37.27
CA SER A 4 25.80 35.99 36.97
C SER A 4 24.86 35.65 35.80
N LEU A 5 25.42 35.24 34.65
CA LEU A 5 24.69 34.67 33.55
C LEU A 5 24.35 33.21 33.89
N SER A 6 23.12 32.96 34.26
CA SER A 6 22.54 31.63 34.44
C SER A 6 22.50 30.91 33.08
N SER A 7 23.29 29.87 32.93
CA SER A 7 23.22 28.92 31.84
C SER A 7 21.87 28.23 31.87
N ARG A 8 21.07 28.39 30.79
CA ARG A 8 19.88 27.59 30.55
C ARG A 8 20.30 26.12 30.29
N PRO A 9 19.72 25.16 30.98
CA PRO A 9 19.93 23.77 30.60
C PRO A 9 19.32 23.56 29.22
N GLY A 10 20.16 23.16 28.26
CA GLY A 10 19.72 22.72 26.95
C GLY A 10 18.86 21.48 27.11
N SER A 11 17.59 21.58 26.75
CA SER A 11 16.73 20.42 26.62
C SER A 11 17.06 19.71 25.32
N ASP A 12 18.10 18.88 25.31
CA ASP A 12 18.33 17.84 24.30
C ASP A 12 17.34 16.68 24.48
N ALA A 13 16.06 16.98 24.61
CA ALA A 13 15.03 15.98 24.49
C ALA A 13 14.90 15.65 22.99
N ARG A 14 15.60 14.62 22.54
CA ARG A 14 15.32 14.03 21.21
C ARG A 14 13.82 13.74 21.15
N PRO A 15 13.12 14.12 20.09
CA PRO A 15 11.70 13.82 19.95
C PRO A 15 11.49 12.32 20.11
N GLN A 16 10.55 11.93 20.98
CA GLN A 16 10.25 10.55 21.28
C GLN A 16 9.73 9.90 20.01
N ARG A 17 10.43 8.89 19.50
CA ARG A 17 10.04 8.17 18.28
C ARG A 17 8.76 7.39 18.56
N HIS A 18 7.77 7.51 17.69
CA HIS A 18 6.49 6.82 17.81
C HIS A 18 6.53 5.38 17.27
N TRP A 19 7.49 5.06 16.40
CA TRP A 19 7.63 3.72 15.80
C TRP A 19 8.68 2.85 16.48
N LYS A 20 8.54 1.56 16.31
CA LYS A 20 9.58 0.55 16.65
C LYS A 20 10.30 0.12 15.38
N ASN A 21 11.61 -0.01 15.44
CA ASN A 21 12.38 -0.65 14.38
C ASN A 21 12.18 -2.16 14.42
N ALA A 22 12.01 -2.77 13.24
CA ALA A 22 11.89 -4.21 13.10
C ALA A 22 12.60 -4.68 11.83
N SER A 23 13.04 -5.93 11.83
CA SER A 23 13.42 -6.63 10.61
C SER A 23 12.20 -6.97 9.76
N ALA A 24 12.41 -7.29 8.48
CA ALA A 24 11.32 -7.76 7.63
C ALA A 24 10.63 -9.01 8.19
N LYS A 25 11.40 -9.93 8.79
CA LYS A 25 10.88 -11.14 9.42
C LYS A 25 10.00 -10.83 10.64
N GLU A 26 10.42 -9.92 11.50
CA GLU A 26 9.64 -9.49 12.66
C GLU A 26 8.36 -8.78 12.22
N ALA A 27 8.45 -7.90 11.24
CA ALA A 27 7.29 -7.20 10.68
C ALA A 27 6.29 -8.18 10.03
N ALA A 28 6.76 -9.16 9.28
CA ALA A 28 5.92 -10.21 8.70
C ALA A 28 5.17 -11.00 9.79
N GLY A 29 5.81 -11.26 10.92
CA GLY A 29 5.20 -11.96 12.06
C GLY A 29 4.04 -11.20 12.74
N LEU A 30 3.90 -9.89 12.47
CA LEU A 30 2.80 -9.06 12.99
C LEU A 30 1.54 -9.13 12.13
N ILE A 31 1.64 -9.64 10.91
CA ILE A 31 0.50 -9.81 10.00
C ILE A 31 -0.19 -11.13 10.31
N ARG A 32 -1.43 -11.05 10.78
CA ARG A 32 -2.18 -12.22 11.27
C ARG A 32 -2.84 -12.98 10.10
N PRO A 33 -3.13 -14.29 10.29
CA PRO A 33 -3.96 -15.04 9.34
C PRO A 33 -5.30 -14.36 9.08
N GLY A 34 -5.75 -14.34 7.83
CA GLY A 34 -6.99 -13.72 7.42
C GLY A 34 -6.98 -12.19 7.36
N ALA A 35 -5.86 -11.54 7.64
CA ALA A 35 -5.74 -10.09 7.64
C ALA A 35 -6.04 -9.47 6.27
N THR A 36 -6.69 -8.32 6.30
CA THR A 36 -6.79 -7.42 5.14
C THR A 36 -5.62 -6.45 5.17
N VAL A 37 -4.78 -6.53 4.14
CA VAL A 37 -3.55 -5.78 4.00
C VAL A 37 -3.70 -4.76 2.86
N ALA A 38 -3.69 -3.48 3.20
CA ALA A 38 -3.68 -2.39 2.22
C ALA A 38 -2.22 -2.08 1.84
N VAL A 39 -1.92 -2.10 0.55
CA VAL A 39 -0.56 -1.97 0.04
C VAL A 39 -0.41 -0.68 -0.75
N GLY A 40 0.35 0.25 -0.21
CA GLY A 40 0.85 1.42 -0.91
C GLY A 40 2.20 1.15 -1.59
N TRP A 41 3.05 0.37 -0.93
CA TRP A 41 4.30 -0.15 -1.45
C TRP A 41 4.70 -1.42 -0.68
N LEU A 42 5.31 -2.37 -1.36
CA LEU A 42 5.80 -3.61 -0.79
C LEU A 42 7.21 -3.89 -1.28
N GLY A 43 8.18 -3.85 -0.38
CA GLY A 43 9.57 -4.23 -0.63
C GLY A 43 9.73 -5.75 -0.72
N ASP A 44 10.71 -6.18 -1.50
CA ASP A 44 10.97 -7.61 -1.71
C ASP A 44 11.39 -8.32 -0.42
N SER A 45 12.05 -7.63 0.50
CA SER A 45 12.46 -8.20 1.79
C SER A 45 11.26 -8.58 2.66
N LEU A 46 10.24 -7.72 2.78
CA LEU A 46 9.02 -8.01 3.53
C LEU A 46 8.15 -9.03 2.81
N ALA A 47 8.02 -8.91 1.49
CA ALA A 47 7.27 -9.87 0.67
C ALA A 47 7.87 -11.28 0.79
N THR A 48 9.19 -11.41 0.70
CA THR A 48 9.91 -12.68 0.88
C THR A 48 9.71 -13.22 2.29
N ALA A 49 9.81 -12.36 3.32
CA ALA A 49 9.60 -12.78 4.71
C ALA A 49 8.19 -13.35 4.95
N LEU A 50 7.15 -12.76 4.32
CA LEU A 50 5.78 -13.28 4.38
C LEU A 50 5.66 -14.63 3.67
N ALA A 51 6.24 -14.77 2.49
CA ALA A 51 6.23 -16.02 1.72
C ALA A 51 7.00 -17.14 2.45
N ASP A 52 8.15 -16.83 3.02
CA ASP A 52 8.97 -17.78 3.78
C ASP A 52 8.26 -18.23 5.07
N ALA A 53 7.66 -17.30 5.81
CA ALA A 53 6.88 -17.63 7.00
C ALA A 53 5.70 -18.56 6.67
N PHE A 54 5.00 -18.29 5.57
CA PHE A 54 3.93 -19.18 5.09
C PHE A 54 4.46 -20.56 4.68
N ALA A 55 5.59 -20.63 3.97
CA ALA A 55 6.19 -21.88 3.54
C ALA A 55 6.62 -22.76 4.73
N LEU A 56 7.14 -22.13 5.80
CA LEU A 56 7.62 -22.82 7.00
C LEU A 56 6.49 -23.25 7.95
N ASN A 57 5.51 -22.34 8.17
CA ASN A 57 4.53 -22.48 9.25
C ASN A 57 3.08 -22.49 8.77
N THR A 58 2.83 -22.37 7.45
CA THR A 58 1.50 -22.13 6.86
C THR A 58 0.82 -20.84 7.38
N GLN A 59 1.61 -19.92 7.93
CA GLN A 59 1.16 -18.62 8.48
C GLN A 59 2.14 -17.50 8.12
N PRO A 60 1.60 -16.26 7.81
CA PRO A 60 0.17 -15.98 7.74
C PRO A 60 -0.48 -16.68 6.54
N ASN A 61 -1.78 -16.93 6.62
CA ASN A 61 -2.56 -17.51 5.50
C ASN A 61 -3.84 -16.73 5.28
N GLY A 62 -4.47 -16.94 4.14
CA GLY A 62 -5.79 -16.38 3.83
C GLY A 62 -5.84 -14.86 3.77
N LEU A 63 -4.75 -14.20 3.40
CA LEU A 63 -4.68 -12.74 3.33
C LEU A 63 -5.58 -12.18 2.24
N THR A 64 -6.20 -11.04 2.52
CA THR A 64 -6.81 -10.16 1.52
C THR A 64 -5.84 -9.02 1.23
N ILE A 65 -5.44 -8.88 -0.02
CA ILE A 65 -4.55 -7.83 -0.50
C ILE A 65 -5.37 -6.77 -1.24
N VAL A 66 -5.22 -5.51 -0.85
CA VAL A 66 -5.90 -4.37 -1.49
C VAL A 66 -4.88 -3.35 -1.94
N TYR A 67 -4.90 -2.99 -3.21
CA TYR A 67 -3.98 -1.98 -3.77
C TYR A 67 -4.64 -1.22 -4.93
N GLY A 68 -4.30 0.06 -5.08
CA GLY A 68 -4.77 0.88 -6.18
C GLY A 68 -3.90 0.75 -7.42
N ALA A 69 -2.75 1.42 -7.41
CA ALA A 69 -1.74 1.31 -8.47
C ALA A 69 -0.78 0.16 -8.19
N THR A 70 -0.20 -0.37 -9.24
CA THR A 70 0.71 -1.51 -9.13
C THR A 70 2.10 -1.11 -8.66
N LEU A 71 2.67 -2.06 -7.95
CA LEU A 71 3.98 -2.02 -7.34
C LEU A 71 4.72 -3.32 -7.68
N GLY A 72 5.11 -3.47 -8.91
CA GLY A 72 5.83 -4.62 -9.43
C GLY A 72 6.08 -4.47 -10.93
N ASP A 73 7.16 -5.00 -11.45
CA ASP A 73 7.55 -4.91 -12.86
C ASP A 73 7.02 -6.10 -13.69
N GLY A 74 6.05 -6.83 -13.15
CA GLY A 74 5.52 -8.04 -13.75
C GLY A 74 6.41 -9.28 -13.62
N ARG A 75 7.49 -9.19 -12.86
CA ARG A 75 8.45 -10.25 -12.57
C ARG A 75 8.35 -10.68 -11.11
N ASN A 76 9.37 -11.32 -10.58
CA ASN A 76 9.42 -11.82 -9.21
C ASN A 76 9.77 -10.71 -8.20
N HIS A 77 8.96 -9.66 -8.14
CA HIS A 77 9.15 -8.53 -7.24
C HIS A 77 7.82 -8.10 -6.60
N GLY A 78 7.91 -7.48 -5.44
CA GLY A 78 6.78 -6.88 -4.74
C GLY A 78 5.62 -7.85 -4.53
N LEU A 79 4.43 -7.48 -5.00
CA LEU A 79 3.21 -8.28 -4.87
C LEU A 79 3.31 -9.67 -5.52
N ASN A 80 4.12 -9.83 -6.57
CA ASN A 80 4.30 -11.13 -7.24
C ASN A 80 4.94 -12.19 -6.32
N LEU A 81 5.73 -11.77 -5.32
CA LEU A 81 6.31 -12.67 -4.33
C LEU A 81 5.28 -13.24 -3.35
N LEU A 82 4.08 -12.64 -3.27
CA LEU A 82 2.97 -13.15 -2.47
C LEU A 82 2.09 -14.17 -3.22
N ALA A 83 2.40 -14.46 -4.47
CA ALA A 83 1.58 -15.32 -5.32
C ALA A 83 1.72 -16.82 -4.96
N HIS A 84 1.27 -17.16 -3.76
CA HIS A 84 1.22 -18.51 -3.25
C HIS A 84 -0.22 -18.88 -2.87
N GLU A 85 -0.72 -20.00 -3.38
CA GLU A 85 -2.02 -20.52 -3.00
C GLU A 85 -2.05 -20.79 -1.49
N GLY A 86 -3.06 -20.28 -0.81
CA GLY A 86 -3.20 -20.36 0.64
C GLY A 86 -2.61 -19.16 1.41
N LEU A 87 -1.54 -18.54 0.94
CA LEU A 87 -1.05 -17.28 1.52
C LEU A 87 -2.04 -16.15 1.24
N VAL A 88 -2.43 -15.99 -0.01
CA VAL A 88 -3.43 -15.01 -0.45
C VAL A 88 -4.74 -15.72 -0.72
N ARG A 89 -5.84 -15.22 -0.13
CA ARG A 89 -7.20 -15.69 -0.38
C ARG A 89 -7.94 -14.79 -1.37
N ARG A 90 -7.75 -13.47 -1.25
CA ARG A 90 -8.50 -12.46 -2.01
C ARG A 90 -7.58 -11.32 -2.43
N VAL A 91 -7.80 -10.80 -3.62
CA VAL A 91 -7.14 -9.58 -4.10
C VAL A 91 -8.18 -8.61 -4.62
N VAL A 92 -8.15 -7.38 -4.13
CA VAL A 92 -8.89 -6.23 -4.68
C VAL A 92 -7.87 -5.28 -5.29
N GLY A 93 -7.74 -5.29 -6.61
CA GLY A 93 -6.70 -4.58 -7.33
C GLY A 93 -7.23 -3.56 -8.31
N GLY A 94 -6.51 -2.44 -8.43
CA GLY A 94 -6.79 -1.42 -9.45
C GLY A 94 -6.10 -1.73 -10.78
N GLN A 95 -4.83 -2.05 -10.73
CA GLN A 95 -4.04 -2.44 -11.89
C GLN A 95 -3.56 -3.88 -11.74
N TRP A 96 -3.93 -4.73 -12.69
CA TRP A 96 -3.56 -6.14 -12.66
C TRP A 96 -2.39 -6.47 -13.57
N HIS A 97 -2.15 -5.65 -14.60
CA HIS A 97 -1.17 -5.96 -15.65
C HIS A 97 0.23 -6.35 -15.14
N PRO A 98 0.85 -5.67 -14.14
CA PRO A 98 2.20 -6.05 -13.71
C PRO A 98 2.23 -7.09 -12.58
N VAL A 99 1.09 -7.60 -12.11
CA VAL A 99 1.03 -8.60 -11.03
C VAL A 99 0.78 -10.01 -11.58
N PHE A 100 1.65 -10.46 -12.47
CA PHE A 100 1.49 -11.72 -13.21
C PHE A 100 1.28 -12.95 -12.34
N GLY A 101 1.95 -13.03 -11.18
CA GLY A 101 1.79 -14.14 -10.25
C GLY A 101 0.37 -14.21 -9.69
N LEU A 102 -0.17 -13.08 -9.25
CA LEU A 102 -1.54 -12.99 -8.74
C LEU A 102 -2.56 -13.17 -9.88
N GLN A 103 -2.27 -12.66 -11.08
CA GLN A 103 -3.11 -12.92 -12.26
C GLN A 103 -3.22 -14.41 -12.55
N ALA A 104 -2.10 -15.15 -12.50
CA ALA A 104 -2.09 -16.58 -12.74
C ALA A 104 -2.96 -17.33 -11.73
N LEU A 105 -2.90 -16.98 -10.45
CA LEU A 105 -3.76 -17.55 -9.42
C LEU A 105 -5.24 -17.21 -9.64
N ALA A 106 -5.54 -15.99 -10.06
CA ALA A 106 -6.92 -15.57 -10.37
C ALA A 106 -7.46 -16.31 -11.60
N ALA A 107 -6.67 -16.43 -12.68
CA ALA A 107 -7.03 -17.15 -13.89
C ALA A 107 -7.22 -18.64 -13.63
N ALA A 108 -6.44 -19.24 -12.74
CA ALA A 108 -6.57 -20.62 -12.30
C ALA A 108 -7.70 -20.84 -11.28
N ASN A 109 -8.49 -19.80 -10.96
CA ASN A 109 -9.57 -19.84 -9.97
C ASN A 109 -9.11 -20.27 -8.57
N ARG A 110 -7.89 -19.88 -8.17
CA ARG A 110 -7.28 -20.25 -6.88
C ARG A 110 -7.47 -19.19 -5.80
N ILE A 111 -7.72 -17.95 -6.20
CA ILE A 111 -7.99 -16.81 -5.30
C ILE A 111 -9.25 -16.08 -5.74
N GLU A 112 -9.91 -15.40 -4.82
CA GLU A 112 -10.94 -14.42 -5.15
C GLU A 112 -10.25 -13.17 -5.72
N ALA A 113 -10.78 -12.60 -6.79
CA ALA A 113 -10.14 -11.50 -7.49
C ALA A 113 -11.14 -10.46 -7.97
N TYR A 114 -10.89 -9.20 -7.63
CA TYR A 114 -11.69 -8.05 -8.04
C TYR A 114 -10.80 -7.04 -8.77
N SER A 115 -11.34 -6.45 -9.83
CA SER A 115 -10.73 -5.32 -10.52
C SER A 115 -11.64 -4.10 -10.39
N PHE A 116 -11.16 -3.08 -9.67
CA PHE A 116 -11.86 -1.81 -9.50
C PHE A 116 -11.03 -0.66 -10.11
N PRO A 117 -11.66 0.44 -10.52
CA PRO A 117 -10.90 1.60 -10.97
C PRO A 117 -9.93 2.10 -9.89
N VAL A 118 -8.68 2.40 -10.26
CA VAL A 118 -7.64 2.87 -9.33
C VAL A 118 -8.11 4.06 -8.50
N GLY A 119 -8.75 5.03 -9.13
CA GLY A 119 -9.28 6.21 -8.46
C GLY A 119 -10.36 5.89 -7.43
N VAL A 120 -11.15 4.85 -7.66
CA VAL A 120 -12.15 4.38 -6.70
C VAL A 120 -11.48 3.76 -5.48
N ILE A 121 -10.49 2.89 -5.66
CA ILE A 121 -9.76 2.26 -4.54
C ILE A 121 -9.10 3.34 -3.67
N ARG A 122 -8.48 4.34 -4.27
CA ARG A 122 -7.87 5.47 -3.55
C ARG A 122 -8.86 6.24 -2.69
N ARG A 123 -10.04 6.52 -3.24
CA ARG A 123 -11.11 7.22 -2.51
C ARG A 123 -11.73 6.32 -1.46
N LEU A 124 -11.84 5.02 -1.71
CA LEU A 124 -12.32 4.05 -0.74
C LEU A 124 -11.43 4.02 0.51
N PHE A 125 -10.10 4.07 0.36
CA PHE A 125 -9.19 4.21 1.51
C PHE A 125 -9.46 5.48 2.33
N ARG A 126 -9.71 6.61 1.67
CA ARG A 126 -10.06 7.86 2.35
C ARG A 126 -11.38 7.74 3.11
N ASP A 127 -12.38 7.16 2.48
CA ASP A 127 -13.69 6.97 3.10
C ASP A 127 -13.63 6.01 4.29
N ILE A 128 -12.87 4.92 4.20
CA ILE A 128 -12.60 4.03 5.34
C ILE A 128 -11.90 4.80 6.48
N ALA A 129 -10.92 5.64 6.16
CA ALA A 129 -10.24 6.49 7.14
C ALA A 129 -11.18 7.47 7.85
N GLU A 130 -12.22 7.93 7.18
CA GLU A 130 -13.27 8.79 7.75
C GLU A 130 -14.40 7.99 8.44
N GLY A 131 -14.31 6.66 8.48
CA GLY A 131 -15.31 5.78 9.09
C GLY A 131 -16.57 5.59 8.25
N MET A 132 -16.51 5.90 6.95
CA MET A 132 -17.62 5.68 6.03
C MET A 132 -17.77 4.19 5.70
N PRO A 133 -19.00 3.70 5.48
CA PRO A 133 -19.24 2.28 5.19
C PRO A 133 -18.81 1.86 3.78
N GLY A 134 -18.45 2.80 2.92
CA GLY A 134 -18.01 2.57 1.55
C GLY A 134 -17.87 3.86 0.78
N HIS A 135 -17.60 3.74 -0.52
CA HIS A 135 -17.40 4.87 -1.43
C HIS A 135 -18.48 4.90 -2.51
N LEU A 136 -19.12 6.04 -2.67
CA LEU A 136 -20.08 6.30 -3.76
C LEU A 136 -19.36 6.90 -4.96
N SER A 137 -19.54 6.32 -6.13
CA SER A 137 -18.93 6.82 -7.37
C SER A 137 -19.76 6.49 -8.60
N ARG A 138 -19.71 7.37 -9.57
CA ARG A 138 -20.22 7.08 -10.92
C ARG A 138 -19.17 6.38 -11.80
N SER A 139 -17.91 6.38 -11.37
CA SER A 139 -16.84 5.65 -12.07
C SER A 139 -17.15 4.16 -12.07
N GLY A 140 -17.15 3.58 -13.24
CA GLY A 140 -17.48 2.17 -13.42
C GLY A 140 -18.91 1.88 -13.84
N LEU A 141 -19.82 2.86 -13.83
CA LEU A 141 -21.18 2.66 -14.38
C LEU A 141 -21.12 2.22 -15.85
N GLY A 142 -21.86 1.15 -16.18
CA GLY A 142 -21.91 0.56 -17.51
C GLY A 142 -20.65 -0.21 -17.93
N THR A 143 -19.60 -0.23 -17.11
CA THR A 143 -18.38 -1.00 -17.33
C THR A 143 -18.46 -2.37 -16.68
N PHE A 144 -17.38 -3.14 -16.77
CA PHE A 144 -17.20 -4.42 -16.09
C PHE A 144 -17.37 -4.33 -14.55
N THR A 145 -17.09 -3.18 -13.95
CA THR A 145 -17.23 -2.96 -12.50
C THR A 145 -18.67 -2.79 -12.06
N ASP A 146 -19.56 -2.40 -12.98
CA ASP A 146 -21.00 -2.31 -12.73
C ASP A 146 -21.56 -3.68 -12.34
N PRO A 147 -22.31 -3.81 -11.24
CA PRO A 147 -22.88 -5.09 -10.81
C PRO A 147 -23.78 -5.75 -11.86
N ARG A 148 -24.37 -4.98 -12.76
CA ARG A 148 -25.13 -5.51 -13.91
C ARG A 148 -24.26 -6.22 -14.95
N ASN A 149 -22.96 -5.93 -14.96
CA ASN A 149 -21.95 -6.46 -15.90
C ASN A 149 -20.87 -7.30 -15.24
N GLY A 150 -21.06 -7.71 -13.96
CA GLY A 150 -20.13 -8.58 -13.26
C GLY A 150 -19.60 -8.04 -11.93
N GLY A 151 -19.72 -6.74 -11.64
CA GLY A 151 -19.32 -6.16 -10.36
C GLY A 151 -17.81 -6.21 -10.08
N GLY A 152 -16.99 -6.19 -11.14
CA GLY A 152 -15.53 -6.25 -11.03
C GLY A 152 -14.95 -7.62 -10.68
N ARG A 153 -15.77 -8.67 -10.60
CA ARG A 153 -15.34 -10.02 -10.24
C ARG A 153 -14.65 -10.69 -11.42
N LEU A 154 -13.42 -11.16 -11.22
CA LEU A 154 -12.56 -11.68 -12.30
C LEU A 154 -12.73 -13.18 -12.59
N ASN A 155 -13.33 -13.95 -11.68
CA ASN A 155 -13.47 -15.39 -11.82
C ASN A 155 -14.67 -15.94 -11.04
N PRO A 156 -15.10 -17.19 -11.28
CA PRO A 156 -16.24 -17.80 -10.60
C PRO A 156 -16.06 -17.99 -9.09
N ARG A 157 -14.82 -18.13 -8.60
CA ARG A 157 -14.53 -18.21 -7.16
C ARG A 157 -14.92 -16.95 -6.42
N THR A 158 -14.91 -15.83 -7.11
CA THR A 158 -15.26 -14.51 -6.58
C THR A 158 -16.77 -14.33 -6.63
N TRP A 159 -17.47 -14.83 -5.62
CA TRP A 159 -18.95 -14.80 -5.57
C TRP A 159 -19.51 -13.62 -4.81
N GLU A 160 -18.80 -13.10 -3.80
CA GLU A 160 -19.26 -11.99 -2.98
C GLU A 160 -19.33 -10.70 -3.80
N GLN A 161 -20.44 -9.96 -3.65
CA GLN A 161 -20.65 -8.72 -4.37
C GLN A 161 -20.23 -7.53 -3.51
N LEU A 162 -19.10 -6.92 -3.84
CA LEU A 162 -18.56 -5.75 -3.15
C LEU A 162 -19.01 -4.41 -3.77
N VAL A 163 -19.71 -4.45 -4.90
CA VAL A 163 -20.24 -3.26 -5.58
C VAL A 163 -21.73 -3.39 -5.69
N ARG A 164 -22.46 -2.35 -5.32
CA ARG A 164 -23.92 -2.28 -5.42
C ARG A 164 -24.35 -1.09 -6.25
N LEU A 165 -25.38 -1.26 -7.05
CA LEU A 165 -26.07 -0.15 -7.69
C LEU A 165 -27.03 0.47 -6.69
N VAL A 166 -26.90 1.76 -6.43
CA VAL A 166 -27.77 2.54 -5.57
C VAL A 166 -28.30 3.77 -6.31
N ARG A 167 -29.45 4.29 -5.92
CA ARG A 167 -30.11 5.39 -6.63
C ARG A 167 -30.46 6.57 -5.71
N PRO A 168 -29.46 7.25 -5.13
CA PRO A 168 -29.71 8.45 -4.34
C PRO A 168 -30.36 9.52 -5.24
N ALA A 169 -31.49 10.05 -4.80
CA ALA A 169 -32.28 11.03 -5.56
C ALA A 169 -32.58 10.61 -7.02
N GLY A 170 -32.75 9.30 -7.26
CA GLY A 170 -33.10 8.76 -8.59
C GLY A 170 -31.92 8.59 -9.56
N ASN A 171 -30.71 8.93 -9.17
CA ASN A 171 -29.52 8.83 -10.02
C ASN A 171 -28.76 7.54 -9.76
N ASP A 172 -28.37 6.83 -10.82
CA ASP A 172 -27.54 5.64 -10.72
C ASP A 172 -26.13 5.99 -10.22
N VAL A 173 -25.71 5.34 -9.13
CA VAL A 173 -24.38 5.46 -8.51
C VAL A 173 -23.95 4.09 -8.02
N LEU A 174 -22.68 3.78 -8.09
CA LEU A 174 -22.10 2.58 -7.52
C LEU A 174 -21.64 2.84 -6.08
N LEU A 175 -22.05 1.96 -5.16
CA LEU A 175 -21.53 1.89 -3.81
C LEU A 175 -20.48 0.76 -3.76
N PHE A 176 -19.23 1.14 -3.57
CA PHE A 176 -18.13 0.23 -3.30
C PHE A 176 -18.05 0.01 -1.80
N GLN A 177 -18.24 -1.22 -1.36
CA GLN A 177 -18.29 -1.57 0.05
C GLN A 177 -16.93 -1.37 0.73
N GLY A 178 -16.92 -0.72 1.88
CA GLY A 178 -15.76 -0.63 2.75
C GLY A 178 -15.49 -1.94 3.49
N PHE A 179 -14.29 -2.09 3.99
CA PHE A 179 -13.86 -3.24 4.78
C PHE A 179 -12.81 -2.81 5.82
N PRO A 180 -12.70 -3.53 6.95
CA PRO A 180 -11.63 -3.27 7.90
C PRO A 180 -10.25 -3.49 7.29
N ILE A 181 -9.29 -2.65 7.65
CA ILE A 181 -7.88 -2.79 7.26
C ILE A 181 -7.06 -3.14 8.49
N ASP A 182 -6.47 -4.32 8.48
CA ASP A 182 -5.70 -4.86 9.60
C ASP A 182 -4.23 -4.44 9.55
N ALA A 183 -3.69 -4.24 8.35
CA ALA A 183 -2.33 -3.78 8.15
C ALA A 183 -2.23 -2.84 6.94
N ALA A 184 -1.45 -1.78 7.09
CA ALA A 184 -1.04 -0.90 5.99
C ALA A 184 0.45 -1.07 5.73
N LEU A 185 0.82 -1.29 4.47
CA LEU A 185 2.20 -1.35 4.02
C LEU A 185 2.51 -0.11 3.19
N ILE A 186 3.42 0.73 3.66
CA ILE A 186 3.82 1.96 2.98
C ILE A 186 5.33 2.00 2.75
N GLY A 187 5.75 2.63 1.66
CA GLY A 187 7.15 2.85 1.35
C GLY A 187 7.60 4.24 1.76
N VAL A 188 8.72 4.32 2.45
CA VAL A 188 9.33 5.57 2.93
C VAL A 188 10.66 5.77 2.24
N ALA A 189 10.81 6.94 1.60
CA ALA A 189 12.06 7.34 0.97
C ALA A 189 13.10 7.77 2.01
N PHE A 190 12.68 8.60 2.95
CA PHE A 190 13.50 9.05 4.09
C PHE A 190 12.61 9.64 5.19
N MET A 191 13.20 9.78 6.38
CA MET A 191 12.58 10.44 7.52
C MET A 191 13.16 11.85 7.68
N GLU A 192 12.32 12.84 7.87
CA GLU A 192 12.70 14.23 8.15
C GLU A 192 12.00 14.69 9.42
N GLY A 193 12.74 14.72 10.54
CA GLY A 193 12.16 15.03 11.85
C GLY A 193 11.08 14.02 12.24
N THR A 194 9.84 14.49 12.36
CA THR A 194 8.64 13.70 12.67
C THR A 194 7.81 13.37 11.42
N ALA A 195 8.37 13.54 10.24
CA ALA A 195 7.71 13.29 8.97
C ALA A 195 8.36 12.15 8.20
N ALA A 196 7.56 11.24 7.70
CA ALA A 196 7.96 10.24 6.72
C ALA A 196 7.63 10.76 5.32
N ILE A 197 8.65 10.90 4.49
CA ILE A 197 8.46 11.23 3.07
C ILE A 197 8.24 9.93 2.33
N THR A 198 7.03 9.74 1.83
CA THR A 198 6.60 8.46 1.26
C THR A 198 6.75 8.41 -0.25
N MET A 199 6.77 7.19 -0.77
CA MET A 199 7.04 6.91 -2.18
C MET A 199 5.78 6.92 -3.03
N THR A 200 4.61 6.83 -2.42
CA THR A 200 3.34 6.72 -3.15
C THR A 200 2.28 7.66 -2.61
N ARG A 201 1.42 8.11 -3.51
CA ARG A 201 0.29 9.02 -3.23
C ARG A 201 -0.71 8.43 -2.22
N ASP A 202 -0.85 7.12 -2.16
CA ASP A 202 -1.86 6.46 -1.34
C ASP A 202 -1.45 6.29 0.13
N SER A 203 -0.18 6.52 0.45
CA SER A 203 0.41 6.19 1.76
C SER A 203 -0.33 6.80 2.94
N MET A 204 -0.72 8.09 2.85
CA MET A 204 -1.45 8.76 3.93
C MET A 204 -2.84 8.15 4.15
N ALA A 205 -3.60 7.96 3.07
CA ALA A 205 -4.94 7.41 3.15
C ALA A 205 -4.93 5.97 3.68
N ILE A 206 -4.00 5.15 3.22
CA ILE A 206 -3.81 3.77 3.66
C ILE A 206 -3.45 3.71 5.15
N ALA A 207 -2.50 4.54 5.61
CA ALA A 207 -2.09 4.60 7.00
C ALA A 207 -3.24 5.05 7.91
N ARG A 208 -3.97 6.10 7.53
CA ARG A 208 -5.14 6.58 8.28
C ARG A 208 -6.27 5.56 8.32
N ALA A 209 -6.52 4.86 7.21
CA ALA A 209 -7.54 3.82 7.15
C ALA A 209 -7.21 2.65 8.09
N ALA A 210 -5.97 2.16 8.10
CA ALA A 210 -5.53 1.13 9.04
C ALA A 210 -5.66 1.60 10.48
N ARG A 211 -5.22 2.82 10.80
CA ARG A 211 -5.35 3.39 12.14
C ARG A 211 -6.81 3.48 12.59
N LYS A 212 -7.70 3.92 11.72
CA LYS A 212 -9.15 3.99 11.99
C LYS A 212 -9.75 2.63 12.32
N CYS A 213 -9.28 1.58 11.67
CA CYS A 213 -9.73 0.20 11.88
C CYS A 213 -9.04 -0.51 13.07
N GLY A 214 -8.12 0.15 13.77
CA GLY A 214 -7.31 -0.48 14.83
C GLY A 214 -6.21 -1.40 14.30
N GLY A 215 -5.86 -1.27 13.02
CA GLY A 215 -4.81 -2.02 12.36
C GLY A 215 -3.42 -1.44 12.60
N ILE A 216 -2.40 -2.11 12.08
CA ILE A 216 -0.98 -1.76 12.20
C ILE A 216 -0.47 -1.07 10.92
N VAL A 217 0.39 -0.06 11.08
CA VAL A 217 1.05 0.63 9.96
C VAL A 217 2.53 0.24 9.94
N ILE A 218 2.94 -0.46 8.89
CA ILE A 218 4.31 -0.90 8.64
C ILE A 218 4.89 -0.05 7.52
N ALA A 219 5.86 0.78 7.87
CA ALA A 219 6.65 1.57 6.93
C ALA A 219 7.94 0.83 6.58
N GLN A 220 8.27 0.80 5.29
CA GLN A 220 9.47 0.14 4.78
C GLN A 220 10.37 1.20 4.17
N MET A 221 11.58 1.35 4.71
CA MET A 221 12.59 2.26 4.18
C MET A 221 13.11 1.76 2.84
N ASN A 222 13.20 2.64 1.87
CA ASN A 222 13.89 2.36 0.62
C ASN A 222 15.24 3.10 0.58
N ARG A 223 16.23 2.53 -0.11
CA ARG A 223 17.50 3.16 -0.41
C ARG A 223 17.35 4.12 -1.60
N ILE A 224 16.78 5.29 -1.34
CA ILE A 224 16.82 6.38 -2.30
C ILE A 224 18.00 7.27 -1.91
N GLY A 225 19.04 7.23 -2.72
CA GLY A 225 20.31 7.88 -2.37
C GLY A 225 20.30 9.41 -2.39
N THR A 226 19.26 10.07 -2.96
CA THR A 226 19.18 11.55 -3.04
C THR A 226 17.75 12.02 -3.26
N LEU A 227 17.41 13.18 -2.72
CA LEU A 227 16.15 13.92 -2.93
C LEU A 227 15.78 14.10 -4.42
N ASP A 228 16.76 14.23 -5.29
CA ASP A 228 16.57 14.45 -6.74
C ASP A 228 15.98 13.25 -7.48
N ARG A 229 15.84 12.11 -6.81
CA ARG A 229 15.30 10.87 -7.38
C ARG A 229 13.90 10.52 -6.89
N LEU A 230 13.30 11.38 -6.08
CA LEU A 230 11.97 11.13 -5.55
C LEU A 230 10.90 11.24 -6.65
N PRO A 231 9.84 10.43 -6.57
CA PRO A 231 8.67 10.61 -7.44
C PRO A 231 8.07 11.99 -7.26
N SER A 232 7.51 12.56 -8.32
CA SER A 232 6.82 13.85 -8.27
C SER A 232 5.56 13.87 -7.39
N GLU A 233 5.13 12.72 -6.90
CA GLU A 233 3.89 12.52 -6.15
C GLU A 233 4.14 12.12 -4.70
N GLN A 234 5.07 12.82 -4.05
CA GLN A 234 5.38 12.58 -2.65
C GLN A 234 4.21 12.97 -1.74
N VAL A 235 4.00 12.16 -0.72
CA VAL A 235 3.06 12.45 0.35
C VAL A 235 3.81 12.36 1.68
N VAL A 236 3.60 13.34 2.54
CA VAL A 236 4.16 13.36 3.89
C VAL A 236 3.22 12.62 4.83
N VAL A 237 3.74 11.64 5.55
CA VAL A 237 3.02 10.91 6.59
C VAL A 237 3.65 11.24 7.94
N PRO A 238 2.89 11.75 8.92
CA PRO A 238 3.38 11.95 10.28
C PRO A 238 3.87 10.63 10.87
N ASP A 239 5.00 10.65 11.57
CA ASP A 239 5.56 9.47 12.22
C ASP A 239 4.64 8.86 13.28
N SER A 240 3.74 9.66 13.85
CA SER A 240 2.70 9.22 14.79
C SER A 240 1.71 8.22 14.19
N LEU A 241 1.62 8.12 12.88
CA LEU A 241 0.82 7.10 12.20
C LEU A 241 1.59 5.80 11.94
N ILE A 242 2.90 5.77 12.15
CA ILE A 242 3.76 4.61 11.88
C ILE A 242 3.95 3.84 13.18
N ASP A 243 3.66 2.54 13.16
CA ASP A 243 3.89 1.63 14.28
C ASP A 243 5.24 0.94 14.16
N ILE A 244 5.57 0.48 12.96
CA ILE A 244 6.79 -0.29 12.66
C ILE A 244 7.54 0.36 11.50
N LEU A 245 8.85 0.47 11.67
CA LEU A 245 9.76 0.89 10.61
C LEU A 245 10.74 -0.24 10.28
N VAL A 246 10.63 -0.75 9.07
CA VAL A 246 11.54 -1.77 8.52
C VAL A 246 12.69 -1.06 7.80
N ALA A 247 13.92 -1.38 8.17
CA ALA A 247 15.10 -0.80 7.55
C ALA A 247 15.22 -1.17 6.07
N ALA A 248 15.87 -0.31 5.28
CA ALA A 248 16.14 -0.57 3.87
C ALA A 248 17.00 -1.83 3.69
N ASP A 249 16.60 -2.68 2.76
CA ASP A 249 17.29 -3.90 2.38
C ASP A 249 17.80 -3.78 0.93
N PRO A 250 19.02 -4.24 0.61
CA PRO A 250 19.53 -4.25 -0.77
C PRO A 250 18.66 -5.05 -1.76
N ARG A 251 17.83 -5.95 -1.27
CA ARG A 251 16.89 -6.75 -2.07
C ARG A 251 15.67 -5.97 -2.50
N ASP A 252 15.34 -4.85 -1.85
CA ASP A 252 14.16 -4.04 -2.10
C ASP A 252 14.29 -3.24 -3.41
N ARG A 253 14.25 -3.95 -4.54
CA ARG A 253 14.40 -3.40 -5.89
C ARG A 253 13.08 -2.97 -6.54
N ALA A 254 11.94 -3.27 -5.92
CA ALA A 254 10.62 -2.97 -6.47
C ALA A 254 10.42 -1.48 -6.83
N TRP A 255 11.18 -0.59 -6.21
CA TRP A 255 11.23 0.84 -6.54
C TRP A 255 11.89 1.14 -7.88
N GLU A 256 12.99 0.46 -8.24
CA GLU A 256 13.79 0.82 -9.42
C GLU A 256 13.03 0.61 -10.74
N THR A 257 12.09 -0.29 -10.75
CA THR A 257 11.31 -0.68 -11.93
C THR A 257 10.07 0.18 -12.15
N PHE A 258 9.62 0.92 -11.15
CA PHE A 258 8.32 1.59 -11.14
C PHE A 258 8.34 3.10 -11.30
N SER A 259 9.46 3.74 -11.51
CA SER A 259 9.48 5.18 -11.77
C SER A 259 9.22 5.47 -13.26
N PRO A 260 8.00 5.89 -13.66
CA PRO A 260 7.76 6.44 -15.00
C PRO A 260 8.69 7.62 -15.29
N ALA A 261 9.10 8.35 -14.23
CA ALA A 261 10.07 9.44 -14.31
C ALA A 261 11.45 8.97 -14.77
N ARG A 262 11.88 7.74 -14.44
CA ARG A 262 13.18 7.21 -14.91
C ARG A 262 13.16 6.89 -16.40
N ALA A 263 12.04 6.44 -16.93
CA ALA A 263 11.85 6.21 -18.36
C ALA A 263 11.80 7.53 -19.15
N ALA A 264 11.19 8.57 -18.58
CA ALA A 264 11.13 9.90 -19.20
C ALA A 264 12.47 10.64 -19.11
N TRP A 265 13.20 10.48 -18.01
CA TRP A 265 14.48 11.17 -17.79
C TRP A 265 15.62 10.62 -18.67
N LYS A 266 15.64 9.33 -18.98
CA LYS A 266 16.58 8.75 -19.95
C LYS A 266 16.37 9.27 -21.38
N ARG A 267 15.24 9.94 -21.67
CA ARG A 267 14.91 10.47 -23.01
C ARG A 267 15.12 11.98 -23.16
N GLN A 268 15.50 12.70 -22.11
CA GLN A 268 15.84 14.12 -22.27
C GLN A 268 17.32 14.24 -22.69
N PRO A 269 17.62 14.72 -23.89
CA PRO A 269 19.00 15.04 -24.26
C PRO A 269 19.49 16.17 -23.35
N ARG A 270 20.68 15.99 -22.76
CA ARG A 270 21.35 17.05 -22.02
C ARG A 270 21.48 18.26 -22.98
N ARG A 271 20.72 19.30 -22.70
CA ARG A 271 21.02 20.62 -23.31
C ARG A 271 22.32 21.10 -22.69
N LEU A 272 23.39 20.95 -23.43
CA LEU A 272 24.63 21.68 -23.18
C LEU A 272 24.32 23.14 -23.44
N THR A 273 24.23 23.95 -22.38
CA THR A 273 24.31 25.41 -22.53
C THR A 273 25.77 25.77 -22.69
N HIS A 274 26.08 26.36 -23.85
CA HIS A 274 27.31 27.07 -24.09
C HIS A 274 27.27 28.42 -23.38
#